data_0ebe48243756149490bc8b7dc0a8bcdf
#
_entry.id   0ebe48243756149490bc8b7dc0a8bcdf
#
_cell.length_a   1.000
_cell.length_b   1.000
_cell.length_c   1.000
_cell.angle_alpha   90.00
_cell.angle_beta   90.00
_cell.angle_gamma   90.00
#
_symmetry.space_group_name_H-M   'P 1'
#
loop_
_entity.id
_entity.type
_entity.pdbx_description
1 polymer ?
#
loop_
_entity_poly.entity_id
_entity_poly.type
_entity_poly.pdbx_seq_one_letter_code
_entity_poly.pdbx_strand_id
1 'polypeptide(L)'
;MSLKKIAIVGAGITGLTTSILLRLSGYNVEVFSREHPVIDHKNPFFASSFPAASILPHSFKSPISKKLFLSSTLFYHQLFEHNFPGIHRQIHYEVFSEVLQSNPTYLPWLPGYTEIPVTGRYFIPHLPNNPLSRAWKSSMFFVDWPIYWKALLSTFDALEIPLAIETIDLSQIDSRFASSEYSLAILASGSGFEEIHNKPLSLLKGHLIEISNGPTLRNPDGELFSYNYTPPAKVYSTLNGKAQDIYSYPRSDSMILGGSRIAGHLIEGEWIGDDLLTGYNFIESILDWPFAAIFELNKILIEHSTNATIDAFQIKSQLLGYRYLGPNSSLCFKVDSSKDLPHVHAYGLGGAGVTLSWGLANEIVTKTNELLGKPQINSTHTLSPSIPHNSSFEKPEMIASYLAKLNSL
;
A
#
# COMPACT_ATOMS: atom_id res chain seq x y z
N MET A 1 -37.32 3.72 -9.03
CA MET A 1 -36.36 4.62 -8.37
C MET A 1 -35.06 4.48 -9.16
N SER A 2 -34.43 5.58 -9.60
CA SER A 2 -33.11 5.53 -10.21
C SER A 2 -32.10 4.94 -9.20
N LEU A 3 -31.18 4.10 -9.67
CA LEU A 3 -30.07 3.63 -8.82
C LEU A 3 -29.30 4.84 -8.31
N LYS A 4 -29.14 4.92 -6.98
CA LYS A 4 -28.40 6.00 -6.34
C LYS A 4 -26.95 5.92 -6.80
N LYS A 5 -26.43 7.02 -7.34
CA LYS A 5 -25.05 7.16 -7.83
C LYS A 5 -24.11 7.58 -6.70
N ILE A 6 -22.91 7.05 -6.68
CA ILE A 6 -21.87 7.35 -5.67
C ILE A 6 -20.68 7.98 -6.39
N ALA A 7 -20.27 9.16 -5.92
CA ALA A 7 -19.05 9.81 -6.37
C ALA A 7 -17.86 9.32 -5.52
N ILE A 8 -16.77 8.89 -6.16
CA ILE A 8 -15.52 8.53 -5.50
C ILE A 8 -14.44 9.49 -5.95
N VAL A 9 -13.83 10.21 -5.02
CA VAL A 9 -12.78 11.18 -5.33
C VAL A 9 -11.40 10.58 -5.01
N GLY A 10 -10.64 10.31 -6.07
CA GLY A 10 -9.30 9.68 -6.05
C GLY A 10 -9.28 8.31 -6.69
N ALA A 11 -8.40 8.12 -7.70
CA ALA A 11 -8.16 6.84 -8.40
C ALA A 11 -6.88 6.13 -7.93
N GLY A 12 -6.44 6.39 -6.70
CA GLY A 12 -5.41 5.59 -6.03
C GLY A 12 -5.93 4.22 -5.62
N ILE A 13 -5.05 3.41 -4.99
CA ILE A 13 -5.40 2.04 -4.57
C ILE A 13 -6.70 1.98 -3.74
N THR A 14 -6.92 2.95 -2.84
CA THR A 14 -8.14 3.01 -2.02
C THR A 14 -9.38 3.26 -2.87
N GLY A 15 -9.32 4.23 -3.79
CA GLY A 15 -10.46 4.55 -4.65
C GLY A 15 -10.79 3.41 -5.61
N LEU A 16 -9.79 2.78 -6.23
CA LEU A 16 -9.99 1.64 -7.14
C LEU A 16 -10.59 0.43 -6.43
N THR A 17 -10.02 -0.01 -5.31
CA THR A 17 -10.57 -1.17 -4.57
C THR A 17 -11.97 -0.88 -4.04
N THR A 18 -12.24 0.35 -3.59
CA THR A 18 -13.57 0.78 -3.14
C THR A 18 -14.59 0.77 -4.27
N SER A 19 -14.24 1.34 -5.43
CA SER A 19 -15.15 1.38 -6.60
C SER A 19 -15.47 -0.01 -7.10
N ILE A 20 -14.50 -0.92 -7.16
CA ILE A 20 -14.69 -2.31 -7.52
C ILE A 20 -15.69 -2.99 -6.56
N LEU A 21 -15.47 -2.90 -5.23
CA LEU A 21 -16.35 -3.55 -4.27
C LEU A 21 -17.77 -2.96 -4.28
N LEU A 22 -17.92 -1.65 -4.39
CA LEU A 22 -19.23 -1.01 -4.49
C LEU A 22 -19.96 -1.41 -5.77
N ARG A 23 -19.24 -1.46 -6.91
CA ARG A 23 -19.83 -1.90 -8.17
C ARG A 23 -20.33 -3.34 -8.11
N LEU A 24 -19.51 -4.25 -7.54
CA LEU A 24 -19.89 -5.65 -7.28
C LEU A 24 -21.04 -5.76 -6.28
N SER A 25 -21.16 -4.81 -5.35
CA SER A 25 -22.29 -4.74 -4.41
C SER A 25 -23.57 -4.16 -5.04
N GLY A 26 -23.57 -3.83 -6.33
CA GLY A 26 -24.74 -3.36 -7.08
C GLY A 26 -24.96 -1.85 -7.06
N TYR A 27 -24.00 -1.06 -6.57
CA TYR A 27 -24.08 0.39 -6.63
C TYR A 27 -23.63 0.93 -8.00
N ASN A 28 -24.22 2.03 -8.41
CA ASN A 28 -23.72 2.83 -9.53
C ASN A 28 -22.65 3.77 -9.03
N VAL A 29 -21.41 3.63 -9.50
CA VAL A 29 -20.25 4.41 -9.03
C VAL A 29 -19.59 5.15 -10.18
N GLU A 30 -19.04 6.32 -9.89
CA GLU A 30 -18.20 7.09 -10.79
C GLU A 30 -16.99 7.62 -10.03
N VAL A 31 -15.81 7.51 -10.63
CA VAL A 31 -14.54 7.92 -10.02
C VAL A 31 -14.06 9.22 -10.65
N PHE A 32 -13.64 10.15 -9.82
CA PHE A 32 -13.03 11.43 -10.21
C PHE A 32 -11.60 11.47 -9.68
N SER A 33 -10.65 11.83 -10.52
CA SER A 33 -9.25 11.85 -10.12
C SER A 33 -8.49 12.96 -10.83
N ARG A 34 -7.62 13.63 -10.09
CA ARG A 34 -6.67 14.59 -10.66
C ARG A 34 -5.62 13.88 -11.51
N GLU A 35 -5.06 12.79 -10.96
CA GLU A 35 -4.08 11.96 -11.64
C GLU A 35 -4.77 10.83 -12.42
N HIS A 36 -4.29 10.58 -13.64
CA HIS A 36 -4.70 9.43 -14.42
C HIS A 36 -3.89 8.19 -13.97
N PRO A 37 -4.53 7.11 -13.48
CA PRO A 37 -3.84 5.98 -12.86
C PRO A 37 -2.90 5.20 -13.79
N VAL A 38 -3.04 5.35 -15.11
CA VAL A 38 -2.13 4.75 -16.11
C VAL A 38 -1.04 5.73 -16.54
N ILE A 39 -1.40 6.97 -16.84
CA ILE A 39 -0.48 7.97 -17.39
C ILE A 39 0.45 8.51 -16.29
N ASP A 40 -0.12 8.82 -15.12
CA ASP A 40 0.60 9.45 -14.02
C ASP A 40 1.24 8.44 -13.05
N HIS A 41 1.33 7.17 -13.44
CA HIS A 41 1.91 6.10 -12.61
C HIS A 41 3.39 6.31 -12.22
N LYS A 42 4.08 7.28 -12.83
CA LYS A 42 5.46 7.68 -12.47
C LYS A 42 5.52 8.99 -11.67
N ASN A 43 4.39 9.61 -11.41
CA ASN A 43 4.32 10.83 -10.62
C ASN A 43 4.61 10.51 -9.13
N PRO A 44 5.66 11.08 -8.50
CA PRO A 44 5.98 10.83 -7.10
C PRO A 44 4.90 11.31 -6.13
N PHE A 45 4.08 12.28 -6.56
CA PHE A 45 2.96 12.81 -5.76
C PHE A 45 1.71 11.92 -5.83
N PHE A 46 1.61 11.01 -6.80
CA PHE A 46 0.58 9.99 -6.81
C PHE A 46 1.00 8.83 -5.91
N ALA A 47 0.47 8.77 -4.70
CA ALA A 47 0.92 7.82 -3.66
C ALA A 47 0.87 6.33 -4.08
N SER A 48 0.11 6.00 -5.12
CA SER A 48 0.02 4.65 -5.68
C SER A 48 1.02 4.35 -6.79
N SER A 49 1.96 5.28 -7.10
CA SER A 49 2.97 5.05 -8.16
C SER A 49 3.99 3.98 -7.77
N PHE A 50 4.54 4.04 -6.55
CA PHE A 50 5.74 3.27 -6.18
C PHE A 50 5.64 2.51 -4.86
N PRO A 51 4.58 1.72 -4.59
CA PRO A 51 4.58 0.91 -3.39
C PRO A 51 5.60 -0.23 -3.48
N ALA A 52 6.33 -0.47 -2.40
CA ALA A 52 7.14 -1.68 -2.25
C ALA A 52 6.26 -2.91 -2.07
N ALA A 53 5.07 -2.70 -1.50
CA ALA A 53 3.91 -3.58 -1.51
C ALA A 53 4.01 -4.88 -0.70
N SER A 54 4.68 -4.86 0.45
CA SER A 54 4.48 -5.89 1.49
C SER A 54 3.13 -5.71 2.18
N ILE A 55 2.43 -6.81 2.47
CA ILE A 55 1.17 -6.77 3.20
C ILE A 55 1.46 -6.87 4.70
N LEU A 56 2.06 -5.82 5.24
CA LEU A 56 2.51 -5.72 6.63
C LEU A 56 2.01 -4.41 7.26
N PRO A 57 1.39 -4.44 8.45
CA PRO A 57 0.74 -3.25 9.04
C PRO A 57 1.70 -2.39 9.91
N HIS A 58 3.02 -2.44 9.68
CA HIS A 58 4.03 -1.79 10.52
C HIS A 58 3.99 -0.25 10.46
N SER A 59 3.48 0.33 9.39
CA SER A 59 3.47 1.78 9.17
C SER A 59 2.18 2.48 9.58
N PHE A 60 1.30 1.78 10.31
CA PHE A 60 -0.05 2.25 10.51
C PHE A 60 -0.55 2.03 11.94
N LYS A 61 -1.15 3.07 12.53
CA LYS A 61 -1.80 3.02 13.85
C LYS A 61 -3.18 3.67 13.77
N SER A 62 -4.22 2.91 14.12
CA SER A 62 -5.60 3.39 14.23
C SER A 62 -6.37 2.41 15.11
N PRO A 63 -7.43 2.83 15.82
CA PRO A 63 -8.31 1.93 16.57
C PRO A 63 -8.86 0.77 15.76
N ILE A 64 -9.04 0.94 14.45
CA ILE A 64 -9.57 -0.09 13.54
C ILE A 64 -8.49 -0.84 12.77
N SER A 65 -7.19 -0.59 13.04
CA SER A 65 -6.06 -1.20 12.31
C SER A 65 -6.17 -2.71 12.22
N LYS A 66 -6.46 -3.38 13.34
CA LYS A 66 -6.61 -4.84 13.39
C LYS A 66 -7.73 -5.32 12.47
N LYS A 67 -8.89 -4.69 12.54
CA LYS A 67 -10.06 -5.05 11.71
C LYS A 67 -9.74 -4.92 10.21
N LEU A 68 -9.15 -3.78 9.82
CA LEU A 68 -8.78 -3.51 8.44
C LEU A 68 -7.71 -4.49 7.94
N PHE A 69 -6.68 -4.74 8.75
CA PHE A 69 -5.61 -5.66 8.38
C PHE A 69 -6.11 -7.09 8.19
N LEU A 70 -6.88 -7.62 9.15
CA LEU A 70 -7.41 -8.97 9.05
C LEU A 70 -8.38 -9.13 7.87
N SER A 71 -9.24 -8.14 7.62
CA SER A 71 -10.11 -8.12 6.44
C SER A 71 -9.30 -8.08 5.15
N SER A 72 -8.29 -7.21 5.04
CA SER A 72 -7.42 -7.16 3.86
C SER A 72 -6.66 -8.47 3.65
N THR A 73 -6.10 -9.06 4.71
CA THR A 73 -5.36 -10.31 4.63
C THR A 73 -6.24 -11.45 4.11
N LEU A 74 -7.52 -11.48 4.52
CA LEU A 74 -8.49 -12.44 3.99
C LEU A 74 -8.71 -12.24 2.49
N PHE A 75 -8.87 -11.01 2.02
CA PHE A 75 -8.97 -10.73 0.58
C PHE A 75 -7.71 -11.15 -0.18
N TYR A 76 -6.52 -10.79 0.29
CA TYR A 76 -5.26 -11.19 -0.34
C TYR A 76 -5.09 -12.70 -0.37
N HIS A 77 -5.50 -13.41 0.69
CA HIS A 77 -5.49 -14.87 0.71
C HIS A 77 -6.40 -15.44 -0.39
N GLN A 78 -7.63 -14.95 -0.48
CA GLN A 78 -8.56 -15.42 -1.50
C GLN A 78 -8.10 -15.07 -2.91
N LEU A 79 -7.58 -13.86 -3.14
CA LEU A 79 -7.02 -13.46 -4.43
C LEU A 79 -5.82 -14.35 -4.82
N PHE A 80 -4.98 -14.72 -3.86
CA PHE A 80 -3.87 -15.66 -4.07
C PHE A 80 -4.36 -17.06 -4.44
N GLU A 81 -5.30 -17.62 -3.69
CA GLU A 81 -5.89 -18.95 -3.97
C GLU A 81 -6.56 -19.04 -5.35
N HIS A 82 -7.08 -17.92 -5.84
CA HIS A 82 -7.68 -17.83 -7.17
C HIS A 82 -6.70 -17.34 -8.26
N ASN A 83 -5.40 -17.28 -7.99
CA ASN A 83 -4.36 -16.88 -8.93
C ASN A 83 -4.57 -15.46 -9.52
N PHE A 84 -5.08 -14.52 -8.72
CA PHE A 84 -5.13 -13.12 -9.16
C PHE A 84 -3.71 -12.59 -9.42
N PRO A 85 -3.48 -11.91 -10.58
CA PRO A 85 -2.12 -11.57 -10.99
C PRO A 85 -1.36 -10.71 -9.97
N GLY A 86 -0.08 -11.00 -9.79
CA GLY A 86 0.85 -10.18 -9.02
C GLY A 86 0.78 -10.39 -7.51
N ILE A 87 0.12 -11.42 -7.00
CA ILE A 87 0.13 -11.74 -5.56
C ILE A 87 1.02 -12.93 -5.29
N HIS A 88 1.95 -12.79 -4.36
CA HIS A 88 2.90 -13.81 -3.94
C HIS A 88 2.83 -14.03 -2.44
N ARG A 89 3.27 -15.21 -2.01
CA ARG A 89 3.41 -15.55 -0.59
C ARG A 89 4.82 -16.06 -0.33
N GLN A 90 5.47 -15.54 0.70
CA GLN A 90 6.83 -15.91 1.07
C GLN A 90 7.09 -15.70 2.55
N ILE A 91 8.23 -16.23 3.02
CA ILE A 91 8.70 -15.96 4.38
C ILE A 91 9.23 -14.53 4.44
N HIS A 92 8.82 -13.80 5.46
CA HIS A 92 9.30 -12.46 5.74
C HIS A 92 10.00 -12.41 7.09
N TYR A 93 11.20 -11.82 7.11
CA TYR A 93 11.99 -11.59 8.32
C TYR A 93 11.93 -10.11 8.71
N GLU A 94 11.59 -9.86 9.97
CA GLU A 94 11.73 -8.55 10.62
C GLU A 94 12.87 -8.65 11.62
N VAL A 95 13.89 -7.81 11.49
CA VAL A 95 15.15 -7.91 12.24
C VAL A 95 15.56 -6.55 12.78
N PHE A 96 15.97 -6.53 14.04
CA PHE A 96 16.35 -5.31 14.75
C PHE A 96 17.69 -5.45 15.42
N SER A 97 18.56 -4.47 15.25
CA SER A 97 19.83 -4.36 15.98
C SER A 97 19.67 -3.66 17.31
N GLU A 98 18.78 -2.68 17.41
CA GLU A 98 18.50 -1.98 18.66
C GLU A 98 17.34 -2.60 19.42
N VAL A 99 17.36 -2.43 20.75
CA VAL A 99 16.30 -2.95 21.61
C VAL A 99 15.00 -2.19 21.34
N LEU A 100 13.95 -2.91 20.97
CA LEU A 100 12.63 -2.33 20.85
C LEU A 100 12.07 -1.97 22.23
N GLN A 101 11.62 -0.74 22.40
CA GLN A 101 10.99 -0.29 23.66
C GLN A 101 9.72 -1.07 24.00
N SER A 102 9.00 -1.55 22.98
CA SER A 102 7.80 -2.36 23.14
C SER A 102 7.58 -3.25 21.92
N ASN A 103 6.86 -4.33 22.11
CA ASN A 103 6.43 -5.19 21.00
C ASN A 103 5.45 -4.45 20.10
N PRO A 104 5.62 -4.56 18.79
CA PRO A 104 4.60 -4.10 17.85
C PRO A 104 3.26 -4.80 18.14
N THR A 105 2.19 -4.02 18.23
CA THR A 105 0.85 -4.52 18.57
C THR A 105 0.26 -5.47 17.52
N TYR A 106 0.81 -5.46 16.32
CA TYR A 106 0.35 -6.27 15.21
C TYR A 106 0.96 -7.69 15.17
N LEU A 107 1.97 -8.01 15.97
CA LEU A 107 2.62 -9.33 15.91
C LEU A 107 1.64 -10.51 16.03
N PRO A 108 0.64 -10.48 16.94
CA PRO A 108 -0.35 -11.56 17.04
C PRO A 108 -1.29 -11.68 15.82
N TRP A 109 -1.25 -10.71 14.89
CA TRP A 109 -2.10 -10.72 13.70
C TRP A 109 -1.40 -11.36 12.50
N LEU A 110 -0.06 -11.54 12.58
CA LEU A 110 0.74 -12.04 11.46
C LEU A 110 0.57 -13.56 11.28
N PRO A 111 0.29 -14.03 10.06
CA PRO A 111 0.19 -15.46 9.78
C PRO A 111 1.53 -16.17 9.99
N GLY A 112 1.52 -17.25 10.75
CA GLY A 112 2.73 -18.05 11.00
C GLY A 112 3.84 -17.29 11.74
N TYR A 113 3.50 -16.28 12.53
CA TYR A 113 4.46 -15.55 13.37
C TYR A 113 5.28 -16.49 14.23
N THR A 114 6.60 -16.35 14.18
CA THR A 114 7.55 -17.11 15.00
C THR A 114 8.72 -16.20 15.36
N GLU A 115 8.98 -16.04 16.65
CA GLU A 115 10.18 -15.34 17.14
C GLU A 115 11.41 -16.22 16.92
N ILE A 116 12.52 -15.61 16.47
CA ILE A 116 13.78 -16.31 16.19
C ILE A 116 14.77 -15.91 17.30
N PRO A 117 15.36 -16.87 18.02
CA PRO A 117 16.42 -16.56 18.97
C PRO A 117 17.61 -15.91 18.25
N VAL A 118 18.03 -14.72 18.71
CA VAL A 118 19.16 -13.99 18.13
C VAL A 118 20.53 -14.54 18.56
N THR A 119 20.53 -15.50 19.47
CA THR A 119 21.71 -16.26 19.90
C THR A 119 21.63 -17.68 19.36
N GLY A 120 22.74 -18.20 18.80
CA GLY A 120 22.78 -19.54 18.23
C GLY A 120 22.96 -19.54 16.70
N ARG A 121 22.64 -20.67 16.06
CA ARG A 121 22.87 -20.88 14.62
C ARG A 121 21.57 -20.78 13.82
N TYR A 122 20.83 -19.72 14.01
CA TYR A 122 19.61 -19.47 13.24
C TYR A 122 19.93 -18.57 12.03
N PHE A 123 19.25 -18.81 10.93
CA PHE A 123 19.33 -17.92 9.78
C PHE A 123 18.54 -16.63 10.09
N ILE A 124 19.24 -15.49 10.04
CA ILE A 124 18.68 -14.15 10.24
C ILE A 124 19.38 -13.21 9.27
N PRO A 125 18.70 -12.61 8.29
CA PRO A 125 19.31 -11.67 7.36
C PRO A 125 19.65 -10.35 8.09
N HIS A 126 20.93 -9.99 8.13
CA HIS A 126 21.42 -8.77 8.80
C HIS A 126 22.76 -8.32 8.24
N LEU A 127 23.19 -7.11 8.56
CA LEU A 127 24.53 -6.62 8.26
C LEU A 127 25.59 -7.28 9.16
N PRO A 128 26.76 -7.65 8.63
CA PRO A 128 27.86 -8.21 9.42
C PRO A 128 28.30 -7.25 10.53
N ASN A 129 28.84 -7.79 11.60
CA ASN A 129 29.41 -7.04 12.72
C ASN A 129 28.43 -6.11 13.48
N ASN A 130 27.14 -6.21 13.23
CA ASN A 130 26.13 -5.50 13.99
C ASN A 130 25.45 -6.47 14.99
N PRO A 131 25.21 -6.05 16.24
CA PRO A 131 24.47 -6.87 17.18
C PRO A 131 23.04 -7.06 16.72
N LEU A 132 22.45 -8.17 17.08
CA LEU A 132 21.02 -8.41 16.91
C LEU A 132 20.36 -8.36 18.28
N SER A 133 19.27 -7.62 18.39
CA SER A 133 18.46 -7.57 19.62
C SER A 133 17.21 -8.42 19.49
N ARG A 134 16.62 -8.47 18.30
CA ARG A 134 15.37 -9.19 18.08
C ARG A 134 15.19 -9.55 16.61
N ALA A 135 14.56 -10.70 16.37
CA ALA A 135 14.15 -11.14 15.04
C ALA A 135 12.89 -12.00 15.13
N TRP A 136 12.05 -11.93 14.10
CA TRP A 136 10.94 -12.86 13.89
C TRP A 136 10.73 -13.11 12.40
N LYS A 137 10.01 -14.19 12.12
CA LYS A 137 9.55 -14.50 10.76
C LYS A 137 8.05 -14.74 10.73
N SER A 138 7.45 -14.51 9.57
CA SER A 138 6.05 -14.79 9.30
C SER A 138 5.84 -15.12 7.83
N SER A 139 4.74 -15.80 7.51
CA SER A 139 4.36 -16.07 6.13
C SER A 139 3.49 -14.93 5.63
N MET A 140 4.02 -14.09 4.73
CA MET A 140 3.38 -12.84 4.31
C MET A 140 3.02 -12.85 2.83
N PHE A 141 1.98 -12.09 2.48
CA PHE A 141 1.69 -11.74 1.11
C PHE A 141 2.51 -10.53 0.67
N PHE A 142 2.91 -10.57 -0.59
CA PHE A 142 3.57 -9.50 -1.31
C PHE A 142 2.85 -9.27 -2.62
N VAL A 143 2.87 -8.03 -3.07
CA VAL A 143 2.24 -7.66 -4.31
C VAL A 143 3.31 -7.20 -5.29
N ASP A 144 3.45 -7.92 -6.42
CA ASP A 144 4.19 -7.44 -7.57
C ASP A 144 3.42 -6.30 -8.20
N TRP A 145 3.77 -5.08 -7.80
CA TRP A 145 2.95 -3.90 -8.02
C TRP A 145 2.61 -3.63 -9.48
N PRO A 146 3.56 -3.65 -10.44
CA PRO A 146 3.23 -3.42 -11.84
C PRO A 146 2.21 -4.41 -12.40
N ILE A 147 2.33 -5.68 -12.04
CA ILE A 147 1.41 -6.74 -12.48
C ILE A 147 0.04 -6.58 -11.82
N TYR A 148 0.04 -6.41 -10.51
CA TYR A 148 -1.19 -6.26 -9.73
C TYR A 148 -1.96 -4.99 -10.09
N TRP A 149 -1.26 -3.86 -10.26
CA TRP A 149 -1.87 -2.58 -10.63
C TRP A 149 -2.56 -2.68 -11.99
N LYS A 150 -1.89 -3.29 -12.97
CA LYS A 150 -2.48 -3.57 -14.28
C LYS A 150 -3.72 -4.44 -14.18
N ALA A 151 -3.69 -5.50 -13.36
CA ALA A 151 -4.84 -6.38 -13.14
C ALA A 151 -6.02 -5.66 -12.46
N LEU A 152 -5.75 -4.78 -11.49
CA LEU A 152 -6.79 -3.94 -10.88
C LEU A 152 -7.43 -2.99 -11.90
N LEU A 153 -6.64 -2.35 -12.74
CA LEU A 153 -7.14 -1.45 -13.78
C LEU A 153 -7.96 -2.22 -14.83
N SER A 154 -7.48 -3.39 -15.26
CA SER A 154 -8.26 -4.27 -16.15
C SER A 154 -9.59 -4.68 -15.53
N THR A 155 -9.61 -4.98 -14.22
CA THR A 155 -10.84 -5.26 -13.47
C THR A 155 -11.77 -4.06 -13.44
N PHE A 156 -11.23 -2.87 -13.16
CA PHE A 156 -11.99 -1.62 -13.13
C PHE A 156 -12.67 -1.34 -14.48
N ASP A 157 -11.92 -1.49 -15.58
CA ASP A 157 -12.42 -1.32 -16.94
C ASP A 157 -13.48 -2.37 -17.30
N ALA A 158 -13.24 -3.64 -16.97
CA ALA A 158 -14.19 -4.73 -17.21
C ALA A 158 -15.51 -4.57 -16.44
N LEU A 159 -15.50 -3.86 -15.31
CA LEU A 159 -16.70 -3.49 -14.56
C LEU A 159 -17.39 -2.23 -15.09
N GLU A 160 -16.88 -1.65 -16.18
CA GLU A 160 -17.42 -0.44 -16.83
C GLU A 160 -17.63 0.71 -15.82
N ILE A 161 -16.64 0.92 -14.91
CA ILE A 161 -16.71 2.00 -13.93
C ILE A 161 -16.21 3.30 -14.58
N PRO A 162 -17.05 4.36 -14.69
CA PRO A 162 -16.63 5.62 -15.28
C PRO A 162 -15.50 6.28 -14.48
N LEU A 163 -14.47 6.76 -15.19
CA LEU A 163 -13.38 7.55 -14.65
C LEU A 163 -13.33 8.91 -15.34
N ALA A 164 -13.53 9.98 -14.58
CA ALA A 164 -13.33 11.35 -15.02
C ALA A 164 -12.00 11.90 -14.50
N ILE A 165 -11.14 12.38 -15.40
CA ILE A 165 -9.90 13.06 -15.02
C ILE A 165 -10.22 14.53 -14.80
N GLU A 166 -10.44 14.87 -13.56
CA GLU A 166 -10.88 16.18 -13.10
C GLU A 166 -10.33 16.47 -11.71
N THR A 167 -9.82 17.67 -11.50
CA THR A 167 -9.46 18.15 -10.16
C THR A 167 -10.72 18.62 -9.45
N ILE A 168 -11.13 17.89 -8.42
CA ILE A 168 -12.26 18.27 -7.57
C ILE A 168 -11.75 19.15 -6.43
N ASP A 169 -12.28 20.34 -6.31
CA ASP A 169 -12.10 21.18 -5.12
C ASP A 169 -12.85 20.53 -3.94
N LEU A 170 -12.09 19.98 -3.01
CA LEU A 170 -12.64 19.24 -1.87
C LEU A 170 -13.42 20.13 -0.89
N SER A 171 -13.20 21.45 -0.92
CA SER A 171 -13.99 22.41 -0.15
C SER A 171 -15.40 22.62 -0.72
N GLN A 172 -15.60 22.27 -2.00
CA GLN A 172 -16.82 22.46 -2.75
C GLN A 172 -17.55 21.15 -3.12
N ILE A 173 -17.26 20.06 -2.44
CA ILE A 173 -17.88 18.74 -2.70
C ILE A 173 -19.40 18.81 -2.72
N ASP A 174 -20.00 19.49 -1.73
CA ASP A 174 -21.47 19.63 -1.63
C ASP A 174 -22.02 20.34 -2.85
N SER A 175 -21.46 21.47 -3.26
CA SER A 175 -21.93 22.22 -4.43
C SER A 175 -21.72 21.47 -5.74
N ARG A 176 -20.66 20.64 -5.83
CA ARG A 176 -20.34 19.87 -7.04
C ARG A 176 -21.27 18.67 -7.24
N PHE A 177 -21.66 17.98 -6.17
CA PHE A 177 -22.40 16.73 -6.24
C PHE A 177 -23.80 16.74 -5.67
N ALA A 178 -24.15 17.60 -4.69
CA ALA A 178 -25.47 17.61 -4.05
C ALA A 178 -26.61 18.03 -5.01
N SER A 179 -26.34 18.88 -5.99
CA SER A 179 -27.32 19.28 -7.02
C SER A 179 -27.50 18.25 -8.13
N SER A 180 -26.78 17.13 -8.07
CA SER A 180 -26.74 16.11 -9.09
C SER A 180 -27.42 14.80 -8.62
N GLU A 181 -27.32 13.76 -9.44
CA GLU A 181 -27.87 12.42 -9.16
C GLU A 181 -27.12 11.61 -8.07
N TYR A 182 -26.09 12.20 -7.44
CA TYR A 182 -25.30 11.50 -6.42
C TYR A 182 -26.01 11.50 -5.06
N SER A 183 -25.84 10.41 -4.33
CA SER A 183 -26.41 10.20 -2.99
C SER A 183 -25.37 10.01 -1.91
N LEU A 184 -24.09 9.94 -2.29
CA LEU A 184 -22.94 9.79 -1.40
C LEU A 184 -21.68 10.25 -2.11
N ALA A 185 -20.76 10.88 -1.40
CA ALA A 185 -19.40 11.14 -1.83
C ALA A 185 -18.40 10.35 -0.96
N ILE A 186 -17.44 9.66 -1.59
CA ILE A 186 -16.36 8.95 -0.91
C ILE A 186 -15.06 9.64 -1.23
N LEU A 187 -14.38 10.15 -0.20
CA LEU A 187 -13.16 10.93 -0.33
C LEU A 187 -11.94 10.03 -0.07
N ALA A 188 -11.38 9.47 -1.15
CA ALA A 188 -10.16 8.66 -1.18
C ALA A 188 -8.99 9.47 -1.78
N SER A 189 -8.96 10.78 -1.53
CA SER A 189 -8.20 11.80 -2.24
C SER A 189 -6.69 11.83 -1.95
N GLY A 190 -6.18 10.95 -1.08
CA GLY A 190 -4.74 10.90 -0.79
C GLY A 190 -4.21 12.24 -0.24
N SER A 191 -3.50 13.01 -1.09
CA SER A 191 -2.95 14.33 -0.74
C SER A 191 -4.01 15.43 -0.61
N GLY A 192 -5.14 15.31 -1.27
CA GLY A 192 -6.16 16.37 -1.34
C GLY A 192 -6.81 16.74 -0.02
N PHE A 193 -6.51 16.05 1.08
CA PHE A 193 -7.09 16.42 2.37
C PHE A 193 -6.48 17.70 3.00
N GLU A 194 -5.35 18.23 2.48
CA GLU A 194 -4.86 19.57 2.84
C GLU A 194 -5.94 20.62 2.67
N GLU A 195 -6.65 20.56 1.55
CA GLU A 195 -7.74 21.47 1.21
C GLU A 195 -8.90 21.37 2.20
N ILE A 196 -9.18 20.14 2.71
CA ILE A 196 -10.26 19.91 3.68
C ILE A 196 -9.91 20.48 5.06
N HIS A 197 -8.65 20.40 5.46
CA HIS A 197 -8.22 20.72 6.83
C HIS A 197 -7.48 22.05 6.94
N ASN A 198 -7.15 22.68 5.82
CA ASN A 198 -6.37 23.93 5.75
C ASN A 198 -5.08 23.85 6.59
N LYS A 199 -4.37 22.73 6.51
CA LYS A 199 -3.14 22.43 7.25
C LYS A 199 -2.16 21.69 6.35
N PRO A 200 -0.84 22.02 6.45
CA PRO A 200 0.18 21.28 5.74
C PRO A 200 0.15 19.78 6.07
N LEU A 201 0.32 18.96 5.04
CA LEU A 201 0.40 17.51 5.16
C LEU A 201 1.69 17.07 5.85
N SER A 202 1.58 16.22 6.85
CA SER A 202 2.71 15.42 7.28
C SER A 202 2.97 14.32 6.27
N LEU A 203 4.17 14.31 5.72
CA LEU A 203 4.60 13.36 4.69
C LEU A 203 5.74 12.48 5.19
N LEU A 204 5.82 11.28 4.63
CA LEU A 204 7.03 10.48 4.69
C LEU A 204 7.58 10.28 3.28
N LYS A 205 8.71 10.91 3.00
CA LYS A 205 9.47 10.72 1.75
C LYS A 205 10.15 9.35 1.78
N GLY A 206 10.01 8.58 0.71
CA GLY A 206 10.57 7.25 0.59
C GLY A 206 11.31 7.05 -0.71
N HIS A 207 12.46 6.38 -0.64
CA HIS A 207 13.31 6.04 -1.77
C HIS A 207 13.36 4.52 -1.94
N LEU A 208 13.31 4.07 -3.18
CA LEU A 208 13.40 2.67 -3.58
C LEU A 208 14.34 2.54 -4.77
N ILE A 209 14.96 1.38 -4.89
CA ILE A 209 15.71 0.97 -6.08
C ILE A 209 15.04 -0.28 -6.62
N GLU A 210 14.78 -0.31 -7.92
CA GLU A 210 14.36 -1.51 -8.62
C GLU A 210 15.56 -2.09 -9.37
N ILE A 211 15.84 -3.37 -9.12
CA ILE A 211 16.91 -4.14 -9.75
C ILE A 211 16.29 -5.16 -10.71
N SER A 212 16.76 -5.19 -11.97
CA SER A 212 16.42 -6.23 -12.93
C SER A 212 17.28 -7.45 -12.70
N ASN A 213 16.72 -8.63 -12.91
CA ASN A 213 17.46 -9.90 -12.80
C ASN A 213 18.20 -10.06 -11.46
N GLY A 214 17.63 -9.51 -10.39
CA GLY A 214 18.16 -9.69 -9.04
C GLY A 214 18.13 -11.17 -8.61
N PRO A 215 18.97 -11.56 -7.65
CA PRO A 215 19.02 -12.93 -7.18
C PRO A 215 17.70 -13.31 -6.49
N THR A 216 17.31 -14.56 -6.67
CA THR A 216 16.22 -15.14 -5.89
C THR A 216 16.71 -15.45 -4.49
N LEU A 217 16.26 -14.69 -3.48
CA LEU A 217 16.68 -14.88 -2.11
C LEU A 217 16.00 -16.11 -1.51
N ARG A 218 16.82 -17.10 -1.09
CA ARG A 218 16.36 -18.31 -0.40
C ARG A 218 17.07 -18.47 0.92
N ASN A 219 16.31 -18.87 1.94
CA ASN A 219 16.86 -19.26 3.23
C ASN A 219 17.51 -20.66 3.14
N PRO A 220 18.20 -21.15 4.18
CA PRO A 220 18.82 -22.48 4.18
C PRO A 220 17.82 -23.64 3.97
N ASP A 221 16.54 -23.44 4.26
CA ASP A 221 15.47 -24.42 4.03
C ASP A 221 14.96 -24.39 2.57
N GLY A 222 15.54 -23.53 1.72
CA GLY A 222 15.16 -23.36 0.32
C GLY A 222 13.92 -22.48 0.08
N GLU A 223 13.31 -21.92 1.13
CA GLU A 223 12.13 -21.08 1.04
C GLU A 223 12.49 -19.68 0.52
N LEU A 224 11.65 -19.13 -0.34
CA LEU A 224 11.74 -17.72 -0.75
C LEU A 224 11.57 -16.80 0.46
N PHE A 225 12.45 -15.81 0.58
CA PHE A 225 12.33 -14.85 1.67
C PHE A 225 12.52 -13.39 1.22
N SER A 226 11.99 -12.53 2.07
CA SER A 226 12.18 -11.07 2.09
C SER A 226 12.55 -10.64 3.50
N TYR A 227 13.06 -9.43 3.65
CA TYR A 227 13.42 -8.90 4.95
C TYR A 227 13.15 -7.42 5.08
N ASN A 228 12.89 -7.00 6.33
CA ASN A 228 13.13 -5.66 6.84
C ASN A 228 14.19 -5.78 7.93
N TYR A 229 15.26 -5.04 7.81
CA TYR A 229 16.31 -4.96 8.81
C TYR A 229 16.52 -3.52 9.26
N THR A 230 16.38 -3.28 10.55
CA THR A 230 16.67 -1.99 11.19
C THR A 230 18.06 -2.06 11.82
N PRO A 231 19.11 -1.54 11.17
CA PRO A 231 20.46 -1.47 11.74
C PRO A 231 20.51 -0.45 12.88
N PRO A 232 21.63 -0.40 13.64
CA PRO A 232 21.84 0.65 14.62
C PRO A 232 21.76 2.05 14.00
N ALA A 233 21.21 3.04 14.72
CA ALA A 233 21.06 4.41 14.23
C ALA A 233 22.39 5.04 13.72
N LYS A 234 23.55 4.67 14.33
CA LYS A 234 24.86 5.07 13.85
C LYS A 234 25.23 4.54 12.46
N VAL A 235 24.54 3.46 12.00
CA VAL A 235 24.76 2.85 10.68
C VAL A 235 23.86 3.47 9.64
N TYR A 236 22.57 3.63 9.94
CA TYR A 236 21.60 4.21 9.03
C TYR A 236 20.44 4.84 9.79
N SER A 237 20.30 6.14 9.69
CA SER A 237 19.28 6.91 10.40
C SER A 237 18.91 8.18 9.65
N THR A 238 17.91 8.88 10.16
CA THR A 238 17.68 10.30 9.80
C THR A 238 18.62 11.22 10.58
N LEU A 239 18.73 12.48 10.18
CA LEU A 239 19.50 13.52 10.89
C LEU A 239 19.08 13.63 12.36
N ASN A 240 17.80 13.43 12.65
CA ASN A 240 17.26 13.41 14.01
C ASN A 240 17.53 12.09 14.78
N GLY A 241 18.39 11.22 14.25
CA GLY A 241 18.84 9.99 14.91
C GLY A 241 17.83 8.84 14.90
N LYS A 242 16.76 8.93 14.11
CA LYS A 242 15.77 7.84 13.97
C LYS A 242 16.32 6.78 13.02
N ALA A 243 16.59 5.57 13.54
CA ALA A 243 17.03 4.45 12.73
C ALA A 243 16.04 4.18 11.56
N GLN A 244 16.61 3.85 10.41
CA GLN A 244 15.88 3.55 9.18
C GLN A 244 16.01 2.07 8.86
N ASP A 245 15.01 1.51 8.16
CA ASP A 245 15.08 0.13 7.72
C ASP A 245 15.71 0.04 6.34
N ILE A 246 16.47 -1.01 6.11
CA ILE A 246 16.77 -1.51 4.76
C ILE A 246 15.96 -2.76 4.53
N TYR A 247 15.48 -2.97 3.29
CA TYR A 247 14.65 -4.11 2.97
C TYR A 247 14.81 -4.55 1.51
N SER A 248 14.50 -5.82 1.28
CA SER A 248 14.42 -6.39 -0.05
C SER A 248 13.12 -7.16 -0.23
N TYR A 249 12.38 -6.81 -1.29
CA TYR A 249 11.13 -7.46 -1.67
C TYR A 249 11.24 -7.97 -3.10
N PRO A 250 11.29 -9.31 -3.30
CA PRO A 250 11.34 -9.89 -4.63
C PRO A 250 10.01 -9.67 -5.37
N ARG A 251 10.14 -9.44 -6.67
CA ARG A 251 9.08 -9.44 -7.68
C ARG A 251 9.31 -10.57 -8.67
N SER A 252 8.42 -10.75 -9.63
CA SER A 252 8.51 -11.82 -10.63
C SER A 252 9.76 -11.71 -11.52
N ASP A 253 10.09 -10.49 -11.95
CA ASP A 253 11.20 -10.20 -12.88
C ASP A 253 12.22 -9.21 -12.33
N SER A 254 12.02 -8.72 -11.13
CA SER A 254 12.82 -7.68 -10.50
C SER A 254 12.87 -7.85 -8.98
N MET A 255 13.62 -6.99 -8.32
CA MET A 255 13.72 -6.91 -6.87
C MET A 255 13.63 -5.45 -6.45
N ILE A 256 12.85 -5.15 -5.42
CA ILE A 256 12.81 -3.83 -4.80
C ILE A 256 13.74 -3.81 -3.60
N LEU A 257 14.69 -2.89 -3.62
CA LEU A 257 15.50 -2.53 -2.48
C LEU A 257 14.97 -1.22 -1.88
N GLY A 258 14.85 -1.17 -0.60
CA GLY A 258 14.49 0.01 0.17
C GLY A 258 15.26 0.06 1.47
N GLY A 259 15.10 1.02 2.31
CA GLY A 259 14.20 2.11 2.10
C GLY A 259 14.53 3.30 2.96
N SER A 260 13.58 4.20 2.94
CA SER A 260 13.63 5.39 3.80
C SER A 260 12.23 5.78 4.24
N ARG A 261 12.17 6.45 5.40
CA ARG A 261 10.95 7.06 5.96
C ARG A 261 11.32 8.39 6.58
N ILE A 262 11.51 9.39 5.72
CA ILE A 262 11.99 10.72 6.08
C ILE A 262 10.78 11.62 6.28
N ALA A 263 10.61 12.12 7.51
CA ALA A 263 9.47 12.98 7.85
C ALA A 263 9.69 14.42 7.38
N GLY A 264 8.64 15.05 6.87
CA GLY A 264 8.67 16.43 6.42
C GLY A 264 7.36 16.90 5.80
N HIS A 265 7.44 17.96 5.04
CA HIS A 265 6.34 18.62 4.36
C HIS A 265 6.74 19.03 2.95
N LEU A 266 5.78 19.29 2.08
CA LEU A 266 5.97 19.99 0.82
C LEU A 266 5.41 21.40 0.97
N ILE A 267 6.20 22.41 0.68
CA ILE A 267 5.76 23.82 0.61
C ILE A 267 6.08 24.28 -0.80
N GLU A 268 5.06 24.68 -1.55
CA GLU A 268 5.18 25.08 -2.96
C GLU A 268 5.94 24.06 -3.84
N GLY A 269 5.79 22.75 -3.51
CA GLY A 269 6.49 21.66 -4.21
C GLY A 269 7.91 21.36 -3.72
N GLU A 270 8.46 22.19 -2.85
CA GLU A 270 9.79 22.02 -2.25
C GLU A 270 9.71 21.15 -1.00
N TRP A 271 10.67 20.22 -0.86
CA TRP A 271 10.75 19.36 0.34
C TRP A 271 11.39 20.11 1.50
N ILE A 272 10.67 20.18 2.61
CA ILE A 272 11.17 20.71 3.89
C ILE A 272 11.01 19.62 4.95
N GLY A 273 12.11 19.10 5.46
CA GLY A 273 12.06 18.02 6.43
C GLY A 273 13.43 17.48 6.80
N ASP A 274 13.39 16.31 7.42
CA ASP A 274 14.58 15.55 7.82
C ASP A 274 15.32 15.00 6.57
N ASP A 275 16.51 14.46 6.78
CA ASP A 275 17.31 13.81 5.75
C ASP A 275 17.99 12.57 6.33
N LEU A 276 18.73 11.83 5.51
CA LEU A 276 19.36 10.57 5.89
C LEU A 276 20.83 10.75 6.26
N LEU A 277 21.29 9.91 7.18
CA LEU A 277 22.68 9.73 7.58
C LEU A 277 23.09 8.26 7.49
N THR A 278 24.34 8.02 7.17
CA THR A 278 24.97 6.70 7.28
C THR A 278 26.35 6.81 7.91
N GLY A 279 26.71 5.81 8.71
CA GLY A 279 28.07 5.64 9.22
C GLY A 279 29.03 4.99 8.24
N TYR A 280 28.53 4.57 7.07
CA TYR A 280 29.36 3.99 6.00
C TYR A 280 29.79 5.07 5.02
N ASN A 281 30.98 4.88 4.44
CA ASN A 281 31.52 5.76 3.41
C ASN A 281 31.26 5.11 2.03
N PHE A 282 30.41 5.76 1.22
CA PHE A 282 30.04 5.28 -0.12
C PHE A 282 30.59 6.20 -1.24
N ILE A 283 31.77 6.79 -1.04
CA ILE A 283 32.39 7.71 -2.01
C ILE A 283 32.56 7.08 -3.40
N GLU A 284 32.74 5.76 -3.47
CA GLU A 284 32.93 5.04 -4.74
C GLU A 284 31.59 4.63 -5.40
N SER A 285 30.45 4.93 -4.77
CA SER A 285 29.15 4.60 -5.37
C SER A 285 28.89 5.46 -6.60
N ILE A 286 28.41 4.81 -7.66
CA ILE A 286 27.94 5.49 -8.87
C ILE A 286 26.55 6.11 -8.71
N LEU A 287 25.91 5.92 -7.56
CA LEU A 287 24.58 6.40 -7.26
C LEU A 287 24.61 7.65 -6.40
N ASP A 288 23.67 8.54 -6.66
CA ASP A 288 23.46 9.70 -5.82
C ASP A 288 22.88 9.31 -4.45
N TRP A 289 23.16 10.16 -3.47
CA TRP A 289 22.52 10.09 -2.16
C TRP A 289 21.00 10.38 -2.27
N PRO A 290 20.11 9.63 -1.60
CA PRO A 290 20.37 8.54 -0.63
C PRO A 290 20.35 7.12 -1.27
N PHE A 291 20.22 7.00 -2.58
CA PHE A 291 20.13 5.70 -3.26
C PHE A 291 21.41 4.89 -3.07
N ALA A 292 22.58 5.55 -3.04
CA ALA A 292 23.85 4.90 -2.72
C ALA A 292 23.78 4.11 -1.40
N ALA A 293 23.30 4.73 -0.33
CA ALA A 293 23.18 4.08 0.97
C ALA A 293 22.22 2.87 0.93
N ILE A 294 21.06 3.03 0.29
CA ILE A 294 20.07 1.95 0.17
C ILE A 294 20.63 0.77 -0.60
N PHE A 295 21.31 1.03 -1.73
CA PHE A 295 21.90 -0.01 -2.56
C PHE A 295 23.02 -0.76 -1.83
N GLU A 296 24.02 -0.04 -1.33
CA GLU A 296 25.20 -0.65 -0.75
C GLU A 296 24.90 -1.40 0.55
N LEU A 297 24.04 -0.87 1.41
CA LEU A 297 23.64 -1.57 2.63
C LEU A 297 22.87 -2.86 2.33
N ASN A 298 21.96 -2.84 1.35
CA ASN A 298 21.26 -4.06 0.92
C ASN A 298 22.22 -5.05 0.26
N LYS A 299 23.18 -4.58 -0.56
CA LYS A 299 24.23 -5.41 -1.17
C LYS A 299 25.03 -6.14 -0.09
N ILE A 300 25.59 -5.43 0.87
CA ILE A 300 26.34 -6.02 2.00
C ILE A 300 25.49 -7.06 2.74
N LEU A 301 24.22 -6.74 3.03
CA LEU A 301 23.33 -7.65 3.74
C LEU A 301 23.05 -8.93 2.92
N ILE A 302 22.74 -8.79 1.64
CA ILE A 302 22.45 -9.92 0.75
C ILE A 302 23.69 -10.82 0.63
N GLU A 303 24.86 -10.26 0.36
CA GLU A 303 26.12 -10.98 0.25
C GLU A 303 26.49 -11.70 1.56
N HIS A 304 26.26 -11.05 2.69
CA HIS A 304 26.53 -11.65 4.01
C HIS A 304 25.55 -12.78 4.36
N SER A 305 24.27 -12.61 4.05
CA SER A 305 23.22 -13.54 4.45
C SER A 305 22.99 -14.68 3.46
N THR A 306 23.48 -14.52 2.23
CA THR A 306 23.35 -15.51 1.15
C THR A 306 24.65 -15.59 0.37
N ASN A 307 24.76 -16.52 -0.58
CA ASN A 307 25.88 -16.55 -1.53
C ASN A 307 25.58 -15.74 -2.81
N ALA A 308 24.56 -14.89 -2.78
CA ALA A 308 24.16 -14.09 -3.93
C ALA A 308 24.83 -12.71 -3.89
N THR A 309 25.07 -12.13 -5.05
CA THR A 309 25.56 -10.75 -5.22
C THR A 309 24.58 -9.93 -6.03
N ILE A 310 24.60 -8.62 -5.86
CA ILE A 310 23.89 -7.66 -6.71
C ILE A 310 24.85 -6.63 -7.23
N ASP A 311 24.63 -6.16 -8.45
CA ASP A 311 25.47 -5.19 -9.13
C ASP A 311 24.68 -3.93 -9.48
N ALA A 312 25.36 -2.78 -9.40
CA ALA A 312 24.76 -1.48 -9.75
C ALA A 312 24.34 -1.39 -11.23
N PHE A 313 24.96 -2.16 -12.14
CA PHE A 313 24.53 -2.25 -13.54
C PHE A 313 23.16 -2.93 -13.73
N GLN A 314 22.65 -3.61 -12.72
CA GLN A 314 21.31 -4.21 -12.71
C GLN A 314 20.21 -3.22 -12.30
N ILE A 315 20.57 -2.00 -11.89
CA ILE A 315 19.61 -0.98 -11.48
C ILE A 315 18.76 -0.57 -12.67
N LYS A 316 17.46 -0.87 -12.57
CA LYS A 316 16.45 -0.51 -13.57
C LYS A 316 15.88 0.89 -13.33
N SER A 317 15.66 1.23 -12.06
CA SER A 317 15.12 2.53 -11.69
C SER A 317 15.42 2.94 -10.25
N GLN A 318 15.52 4.24 -10.04
CA GLN A 318 15.54 4.91 -8.74
C GLN A 318 14.20 5.61 -8.57
N LEU A 319 13.46 5.28 -7.51
CA LEU A 319 12.08 5.67 -7.32
C LEU A 319 11.93 6.50 -6.05
N LEU A 320 11.27 7.62 -6.17
CA LEU A 320 10.89 8.51 -5.08
C LEU A 320 9.38 8.57 -4.96
N GLY A 321 8.85 8.43 -3.76
CA GLY A 321 7.42 8.57 -3.52
C GLY A 321 7.10 9.18 -2.16
N TYR A 322 5.90 9.72 -2.05
CA TYR A 322 5.40 10.35 -0.82
C TYR A 322 4.26 9.52 -0.22
N ARG A 323 4.32 9.34 1.10
CA ARG A 323 3.31 8.67 1.91
C ARG A 323 2.56 9.72 2.70
N TYR A 324 1.30 9.96 2.35
CA TYR A 324 0.45 10.97 2.98
C TYR A 324 -0.13 10.43 4.28
N LEU A 325 0.17 11.12 5.38
CA LEU A 325 -0.36 10.79 6.70
C LEU A 325 -1.61 11.65 6.98
N GLY A 326 -2.64 11.04 7.51
CA GLY A 326 -3.81 11.77 7.96
C GLY A 326 -3.55 12.60 9.22
N PRO A 327 -4.56 13.31 9.72
CA PRO A 327 -4.47 14.09 10.94
C PRO A 327 -3.92 13.24 12.10
N ASN A 328 -2.98 13.81 12.86
CA ASN A 328 -2.27 13.09 13.95
C ASN A 328 -1.54 11.80 13.48
N SER A 329 -1.06 11.80 12.24
CA SER A 329 -0.36 10.67 11.62
C SER A 329 -1.18 9.36 11.60
N SER A 330 -2.49 9.46 11.48
CA SER A 330 -3.39 8.31 11.44
C SER A 330 -4.40 8.39 10.28
N LEU A 331 -5.06 7.25 10.00
CA LEU A 331 -6.14 7.18 9.02
C LEU A 331 -7.29 8.13 9.42
N CYS A 332 -7.74 8.93 8.48
CA CYS A 332 -9.03 9.57 8.54
C CYS A 332 -10.07 8.64 7.91
N PHE A 333 -10.80 7.91 8.75
CA PHE A 333 -11.97 7.14 8.35
C PHE A 333 -13.16 7.56 9.18
N LYS A 334 -14.04 8.34 8.59
CA LYS A 334 -15.24 8.87 9.25
C LYS A 334 -16.38 9.03 8.24
N VAL A 335 -17.60 8.99 8.76
CA VAL A 335 -18.82 9.36 8.04
C VAL A 335 -19.24 10.72 8.51
N ASP A 336 -19.52 11.63 7.58
CA ASP A 336 -20.17 12.91 7.82
C ASP A 336 -21.55 12.89 7.15
N SER A 337 -22.58 12.72 7.94
CA SER A 337 -23.99 12.71 7.51
C SER A 337 -24.73 14.01 7.89
N SER A 338 -24.00 15.02 8.36
CA SER A 338 -24.57 16.35 8.70
C SER A 338 -24.87 17.22 7.48
N LYS A 339 -24.41 16.78 6.31
CA LYS A 339 -24.54 17.42 5.02
C LYS A 339 -25.73 16.89 4.24
N ASP A 340 -26.22 17.68 3.28
CA ASP A 340 -27.26 17.25 2.33
C ASP A 340 -26.78 16.04 1.50
N LEU A 341 -25.49 16.01 1.14
CA LEU A 341 -24.81 14.86 0.58
C LEU A 341 -23.91 14.24 1.66
N PRO A 342 -24.18 13.02 2.14
CA PRO A 342 -23.30 12.34 3.08
C PRO A 342 -21.89 12.13 2.50
N HIS A 343 -20.85 12.24 3.34
CA HIS A 343 -19.46 12.00 2.95
C HIS A 343 -18.88 10.84 3.75
N VAL A 344 -18.10 9.97 3.08
CA VAL A 344 -17.22 8.99 3.70
C VAL A 344 -15.78 9.41 3.43
N HIS A 345 -15.04 9.76 4.47
CA HIS A 345 -13.62 10.10 4.39
C HIS A 345 -12.78 8.85 4.55
N ALA A 346 -11.82 8.61 3.63
CA ALA A 346 -10.98 7.42 3.61
C ALA A 346 -9.59 7.74 3.04
N TYR A 347 -8.78 8.48 3.81
CA TYR A 347 -7.45 8.93 3.38
C TYR A 347 -6.44 8.94 4.54
N GLY A 348 -5.18 9.17 4.24
CA GLY A 348 -4.12 9.27 5.26
C GLY A 348 -3.56 7.92 5.71
N LEU A 349 -3.55 6.92 4.84
CA LEU A 349 -3.03 5.56 5.11
C LEU A 349 -1.50 5.50 5.22
N GLY A 350 -0.79 6.59 4.89
CA GLY A 350 0.67 6.62 4.91
C GLY A 350 1.27 5.54 4.02
N GLY A 351 2.14 4.69 4.57
CA GLY A 351 2.75 3.57 3.87
C GLY A 351 1.89 2.30 3.78
N ALA A 352 0.68 2.28 4.37
CA ALA A 352 -0.15 1.08 4.48
C ALA A 352 -1.30 1.02 3.46
N GLY A 353 -1.27 1.87 2.42
CA GLY A 353 -2.34 1.93 1.43
C GLY A 353 -2.64 0.58 0.79
N VAL A 354 -1.65 -0.10 0.24
CA VAL A 354 -1.81 -1.44 -0.36
C VAL A 354 -2.25 -2.44 0.71
N THR A 355 -1.57 -2.47 1.85
CA THR A 355 -1.86 -3.41 2.96
C THR A 355 -3.32 -3.39 3.39
N LEU A 356 -3.95 -2.22 3.44
CA LEU A 356 -5.27 -2.03 4.06
C LEU A 356 -6.38 -1.76 3.04
N SER A 357 -6.07 -1.65 1.75
CA SER A 357 -7.02 -1.21 0.72
C SER A 357 -8.31 -2.02 0.68
N TRP A 358 -8.23 -3.35 0.66
CA TRP A 358 -9.42 -4.21 0.61
C TRP A 358 -10.24 -4.17 1.90
N GLY A 359 -9.57 -4.17 3.05
CA GLY A 359 -10.27 -4.06 4.34
C GLY A 359 -10.98 -2.73 4.50
N LEU A 360 -10.35 -1.63 4.07
CA LEU A 360 -10.95 -0.30 4.09
C LEU A 360 -12.11 -0.21 3.08
N ALA A 361 -11.93 -0.74 1.87
CA ALA A 361 -12.99 -0.79 0.88
C ALA A 361 -14.21 -1.56 1.40
N ASN A 362 -14.01 -2.69 2.07
CA ASN A 362 -15.09 -3.48 2.70
C ASN A 362 -15.82 -2.69 3.81
N GLU A 363 -15.08 -1.93 4.63
CA GLU A 363 -15.70 -1.02 5.61
C GLU A 363 -16.51 0.10 4.95
N ILE A 364 -15.99 0.66 3.86
CA ILE A 364 -16.72 1.68 3.09
C ILE A 364 -18.02 1.11 2.52
N VAL A 365 -18.00 -0.10 1.96
CA VAL A 365 -19.22 -0.80 1.51
C VAL A 365 -20.21 -0.97 2.66
N THR A 366 -19.73 -1.38 3.84
CA THR A 366 -20.57 -1.53 5.03
C THR A 366 -21.23 -0.19 5.40
N LYS A 367 -20.45 0.90 5.46
CA LYS A 367 -20.99 2.24 5.76
C LYS A 367 -21.95 2.75 4.68
N THR A 368 -21.67 2.45 3.42
CA THR A 368 -22.56 2.78 2.31
C THR A 368 -23.92 2.06 2.45
N ASN A 369 -23.91 0.76 2.82
CA ASN A 369 -25.12 0.01 3.08
C ASN A 369 -25.94 0.56 4.26
N GLU A 370 -25.25 1.05 5.32
CA GLU A 370 -25.88 1.70 6.47
C GLU A 370 -26.57 3.02 6.06
N LEU A 371 -25.92 3.83 5.21
CA LEU A 371 -26.40 5.13 4.78
C LEU A 371 -27.51 5.07 3.73
N LEU A 372 -27.35 4.22 2.73
CA LEU A 372 -28.21 4.21 1.54
C LEU A 372 -29.17 3.02 1.47
N GLY A 373 -28.99 2.05 2.36
CA GLY A 373 -29.61 0.71 2.24
C GLY A 373 -28.93 -0.13 1.17
N LYS A 374 -29.04 -1.45 1.29
CA LYS A 374 -28.51 -2.36 0.26
C LYS A 374 -29.28 -2.15 -1.05
N PRO A 375 -28.60 -2.12 -2.22
CA PRO A 375 -29.29 -2.07 -3.50
C PRO A 375 -30.24 -3.28 -3.65
N GLN A 376 -31.49 -3.01 -4.02
CA GLN A 376 -32.37 -4.09 -4.50
C GLN A 376 -32.01 -4.35 -5.96
N ILE A 377 -31.41 -5.48 -6.21
CA ILE A 377 -31.05 -5.93 -7.57
C ILE A 377 -32.35 -6.39 -8.26
N ASN A 378 -33.06 -5.44 -8.87
CA ASN A 378 -34.16 -5.77 -9.76
C ASN A 378 -33.58 -6.31 -11.07
N SER A 379 -34.02 -7.47 -11.49
CA SER A 379 -33.60 -8.20 -12.70
C SER A 379 -33.81 -7.43 -14.03
N THR A 380 -34.30 -6.20 -14.00
CA THR A 380 -34.63 -5.38 -15.18
C THR A 380 -33.58 -4.30 -15.51
N HIS A 381 -32.64 -4.00 -14.61
CA HIS A 381 -31.53 -3.11 -14.92
C HIS A 381 -30.29 -3.95 -15.23
N THR A 382 -30.05 -4.19 -16.48
CA THR A 382 -28.84 -4.79 -17.02
C THR A 382 -27.64 -3.86 -16.74
N LEU A 383 -26.95 -4.08 -15.63
CA LEU A 383 -25.50 -3.97 -15.64
C LEU A 383 -25.06 -4.88 -16.80
N SER A 384 -24.03 -4.52 -17.56
CA SER A 384 -23.55 -5.31 -18.72
C SER A 384 -23.82 -6.82 -18.51
N PRO A 385 -24.30 -7.56 -19.53
CA PRO A 385 -24.66 -8.99 -19.39
C PRO A 385 -23.53 -9.88 -18.84
N SER A 386 -22.31 -9.35 -18.77
CA SER A 386 -21.12 -10.02 -18.24
C SER A 386 -20.99 -9.98 -16.71
N ILE A 387 -21.75 -9.13 -15.98
CA ILE A 387 -21.67 -9.07 -14.51
C ILE A 387 -22.73 -9.97 -13.91
N PRO A 388 -22.37 -11.05 -13.19
CA PRO A 388 -23.33 -11.92 -12.56
C PRO A 388 -24.14 -11.15 -11.52
N HIS A 389 -25.45 -11.05 -11.71
CA HIS A 389 -26.37 -10.52 -10.71
C HIS A 389 -26.56 -11.54 -9.59
N ASN A 390 -25.71 -11.51 -8.57
CA ASN A 390 -25.85 -12.46 -7.49
C ASN A 390 -25.57 -11.82 -6.13
N SER A 391 -26.46 -12.02 -5.18
CA SER A 391 -26.27 -11.73 -3.75
C SER A 391 -25.06 -12.45 -3.14
N SER A 392 -24.31 -13.20 -3.95
CA SER A 392 -23.12 -13.97 -3.58
C SER A 392 -21.84 -13.15 -3.42
N PHE A 393 -21.79 -11.89 -3.87
CA PHE A 393 -20.60 -11.03 -3.70
C PHE A 393 -20.43 -10.40 -2.30
N GLU A 394 -21.06 -10.99 -1.29
CA GLU A 394 -20.85 -10.60 0.11
C GLU A 394 -19.58 -11.21 0.74
N LYS A 395 -19.02 -12.24 0.12
CA LYS A 395 -17.87 -12.99 0.64
C LYS A 395 -16.60 -12.70 -0.17
N PRO A 396 -15.46 -12.44 0.47
CA PRO A 396 -14.19 -12.21 -0.21
C PRO A 396 -13.80 -13.29 -1.22
N GLU A 397 -14.10 -14.56 -0.92
CA GLU A 397 -13.86 -15.70 -1.81
C GLU A 397 -14.59 -15.57 -3.16
N MET A 398 -15.87 -15.21 -3.12
CA MET A 398 -16.68 -15.04 -4.33
C MET A 398 -16.19 -13.86 -5.17
N ILE A 399 -15.85 -12.77 -4.51
CA ILE A 399 -15.24 -11.58 -5.14
C ILE A 399 -13.93 -11.97 -5.82
N ALA A 400 -13.02 -12.62 -5.11
CA ALA A 400 -11.70 -13.01 -5.62
C ALA A 400 -11.81 -13.97 -6.81
N SER A 401 -12.67 -14.96 -6.73
CA SER A 401 -12.96 -15.89 -7.83
C SER A 401 -13.43 -15.16 -9.09
N TYR A 402 -14.31 -14.18 -8.92
CA TYR A 402 -14.83 -13.38 -10.05
C TYR A 402 -13.75 -12.47 -10.64
N LEU A 403 -13.00 -11.77 -9.79
CA LEU A 403 -11.90 -10.89 -10.22
C LEU A 403 -10.80 -11.65 -10.98
N ALA A 404 -10.48 -12.86 -10.54
CA ALA A 404 -9.51 -13.71 -11.22
C ALA A 404 -10.00 -14.12 -12.62
N LYS A 405 -11.28 -14.45 -12.77
CA LYS A 405 -11.89 -14.77 -14.07
C LYS A 405 -11.85 -13.57 -15.03
N LEU A 406 -12.13 -12.35 -14.56
CA LEU A 406 -12.05 -11.14 -15.39
C LEU A 406 -10.64 -10.88 -15.94
N ASN A 407 -9.59 -11.30 -15.21
CA ASN A 407 -8.20 -11.13 -15.63
C ASN A 407 -7.66 -12.32 -16.44
N SER A 408 -8.43 -13.38 -16.66
CA SER A 408 -8.06 -14.53 -17.48
C SER A 408 -8.62 -14.48 -18.91
N LEU A 409 -9.50 -13.55 -19.19
CA LEU A 409 -10.06 -13.21 -20.50
C LEU A 409 -9.21 -12.15 -21.20
#